data_f0ad4c68346f71ab66771a0b2b4d7b84
#
_entry.id   f0ad4c68346f71ab66771a0b2b4d7b84
#
_cell.length_a   1.000
_cell.length_b   1.000
_cell.length_c   1.000
_cell.angle_alpha   90.00
_cell.angle_beta   90.00
_cell.angle_gamma   90.00
#
_symmetry.space_group_name_H-M   'P 1'
#
loop_
_entity.id
_entity.type
_entity.pdbx_description
1 polymer ?
#
loop_
_entity_poly.entity_id
_entity_poly.type
_entity_poly.pdbx_seq_one_letter_code
_entity_poly.pdbx_strand_id
1 'polypeptide(L)'
;RTETDSLGTIEVPDDAYWGAQTQRSLENFAIGGQRMPLAVIHALALIKKAAARVNDHLGELPPEVARLIEQAADEVLAGRHDEHFPLVVWQTGSGTQTNMNVNEVIAGRANELAGNPRGGKSPVHPNDHVNRAQSSNDSFPTAMHIAAAKAVHEQLLPAIAELSGGLAEQSARHASLVKTGRTHLMDATPITFGQELSAFVAQLDYAERAIRAALPAVYQLAQGGTAVGTGLNAPKGFADAIAAEIAAESGLPFVAAPNKFAALAGHEPLVILSGALKSLAVALMKIANDLRLLGSGPRAGFAEVKLPANEPGSSIMPGKVNPTQCEALSMLACQVMGNDSTISFAASQGHLQLNVFKPVIVYNLLESIRLLADGCRNFNKHCVAGLEPDAQRMADLLERGLMLVTALNPHIGYDKAAEIAKKAYAEGTTLRAAALQLGYLDEAQFDEWVRPEQMLEAGHHG
;
A
#
# COMPACT_ATOMS: atom_id res chain seq x y z
N ARG A 1 -16.34 0.37 37.99
CA ARG A 1 -16.72 1.70 38.48
C ARG A 1 -17.85 2.31 37.68
N THR A 2 -18.65 3.13 38.30
CA THR A 2 -19.76 3.83 37.65
C THR A 2 -19.24 5.11 36.98
N GLU A 3 -19.49 5.26 35.69
CA GLU A 3 -19.21 6.47 34.90
C GLU A 3 -20.53 7.08 34.39
N THR A 4 -20.49 8.33 33.94
CA THR A 4 -21.67 9.05 33.47
C THR A 4 -21.44 9.79 32.16
N ASP A 5 -22.45 9.79 31.30
CA ASP A 5 -22.56 10.66 30.14
C ASP A 5 -23.97 11.33 30.06
N SER A 6 -24.28 11.93 28.92
CA SER A 6 -25.59 12.59 28.72
C SER A 6 -26.78 11.63 28.73
N LEU A 7 -26.57 10.33 28.61
CA LEU A 7 -27.60 9.28 28.64
C LEU A 7 -27.74 8.63 30.02
N GLY A 8 -26.92 9.03 31.02
CA GLY A 8 -26.98 8.52 32.39
C GLY A 8 -25.73 7.69 32.77
N THR A 9 -25.95 6.86 33.79
CA THR A 9 -24.85 6.02 34.35
C THR A 9 -24.63 4.73 33.57
N ILE A 10 -23.39 4.23 33.59
CA ILE A 10 -23.00 2.93 33.06
C ILE A 10 -21.81 2.39 33.86
N GLU A 11 -21.71 1.06 34.00
CA GLU A 11 -20.59 0.42 34.64
C GLU A 11 -19.43 0.23 33.64
N VAL A 12 -18.22 0.62 34.04
CA VAL A 12 -16.96 0.50 33.28
C VAL A 12 -15.97 -0.31 34.09
N PRO A 13 -15.16 -1.22 33.52
CA PRO A 13 -14.13 -1.95 34.23
C PRO A 13 -13.19 -1.01 34.99
N ASP A 14 -12.79 -1.36 36.22
CA ASP A 14 -11.95 -0.51 37.07
C ASP A 14 -10.55 -0.27 36.49
N ASP A 15 -10.04 -1.23 35.74
CA ASP A 15 -8.73 -1.19 35.08
C ASP A 15 -8.71 -0.44 33.74
N ALA A 16 -9.90 -0.14 33.16
CA ALA A 16 -10.01 0.59 31.91
C ALA A 16 -9.76 2.10 32.09
N TYR A 17 -9.03 2.72 31.14
CA TYR A 17 -8.94 4.19 31.05
C TYR A 17 -10.12 4.82 30.34
N TRP A 18 -10.85 4.07 29.51
CA TRP A 18 -12.04 4.60 28.83
C TRP A 18 -13.18 4.87 29.80
N GLY A 19 -14.13 5.67 29.37
CA GLY A 19 -15.32 6.10 30.13
C GLY A 19 -16.62 5.57 29.55
N ALA A 20 -17.70 6.30 29.87
CA ALA A 20 -19.07 5.90 29.58
C ALA A 20 -19.35 5.74 28.09
N GLN A 21 -18.90 6.67 27.25
CA GLN A 21 -19.24 6.64 25.81
C GLN A 21 -18.58 5.45 25.10
N THR A 22 -17.33 5.13 25.42
CA THR A 22 -16.66 3.93 24.91
C THR A 22 -17.36 2.66 25.36
N GLN A 23 -17.73 2.59 26.64
CA GLN A 23 -18.44 1.42 27.17
C GLN A 23 -19.77 1.18 26.45
N ARG A 24 -20.58 2.24 26.19
CA ARG A 24 -21.80 2.12 25.39
C ARG A 24 -21.53 1.63 23.97
N SER A 25 -20.45 2.09 23.37
CA SER A 25 -20.08 1.64 22.03
C SER A 25 -19.76 0.15 22.00
N LEU A 26 -19.05 -0.37 22.99
CA LEU A 26 -18.78 -1.81 23.14
C LEU A 26 -20.06 -2.64 23.24
N GLU A 27 -21.05 -2.14 23.96
CA GLU A 27 -22.34 -2.83 24.12
C GLU A 27 -23.24 -2.72 22.87
N ASN A 28 -23.22 -1.59 22.19
CA ASN A 28 -24.12 -1.32 21.07
C ASN A 28 -23.61 -1.83 19.72
N PHE A 29 -22.29 -2.01 19.55
CA PHE A 29 -21.66 -2.38 18.28
C PHE A 29 -20.89 -3.70 18.39
N ALA A 30 -21.51 -4.77 18.81
CA ALA A 30 -20.95 -6.11 18.84
C ALA A 30 -20.99 -6.74 17.42
N ILE A 31 -20.28 -6.13 16.45
CA ILE A 31 -20.30 -6.48 15.03
C ILE A 31 -18.89 -6.81 14.56
N GLY A 32 -18.73 -8.02 14.01
CA GLY A 32 -17.43 -8.46 13.48
C GLY A 32 -16.31 -8.50 14.52
N GLY A 33 -15.07 -8.51 14.07
CA GLY A 33 -13.90 -8.55 14.96
C GLY A 33 -12.82 -7.54 14.57
N GLN A 34 -13.03 -6.78 13.49
CA GLN A 34 -12.07 -5.80 12.99
C GLN A 34 -12.05 -4.58 13.91
N ARG A 35 -10.95 -4.40 14.62
CA ARG A 35 -10.74 -3.23 15.48
C ARG A 35 -10.27 -2.02 14.68
N MET A 36 -10.55 -0.83 15.19
CA MET A 36 -9.99 0.41 14.63
C MET A 36 -8.46 0.31 14.61
N PRO A 37 -7.79 0.58 13.46
CA PRO A 37 -6.34 0.50 13.39
C PRO A 37 -5.64 1.43 14.37
N LEU A 38 -4.63 0.94 15.08
CA LEU A 38 -3.86 1.74 16.05
C LEU A 38 -3.24 2.99 15.42
N ALA A 39 -2.91 2.96 14.12
CA ALA A 39 -2.44 4.15 13.41
C ALA A 39 -3.45 5.32 13.47
N VAL A 40 -4.75 5.04 13.44
CA VAL A 40 -5.81 6.06 13.61
C VAL A 40 -5.86 6.56 15.05
N ILE A 41 -5.72 5.66 16.02
CA ILE A 41 -5.67 6.00 17.45
C ILE A 41 -4.49 6.92 17.75
N HIS A 42 -3.29 6.55 17.28
CA HIS A 42 -2.08 7.37 17.44
C HIS A 42 -2.21 8.72 16.70
N ALA A 43 -2.83 8.75 15.52
CA ALA A 43 -3.10 10.01 14.82
C ALA A 43 -4.07 10.91 15.61
N LEU A 44 -5.13 10.34 16.21
CA LEU A 44 -6.02 11.10 17.11
C LEU A 44 -5.26 11.61 18.33
N ALA A 45 -4.43 10.79 18.96
CA ALA A 45 -3.61 11.23 20.10
C ALA A 45 -2.66 12.39 19.74
N LEU A 46 -2.07 12.35 18.54
CA LEU A 46 -1.28 13.46 18.01
C LEU A 46 -2.12 14.74 17.85
N ILE A 47 -3.34 14.62 17.34
CA ILE A 47 -4.28 15.75 17.24
C ILE A 47 -4.58 16.33 18.64
N LYS A 48 -4.83 15.46 19.64
CA LYS A 48 -5.15 15.91 21.00
C LYS A 48 -3.95 16.62 21.65
N LYS A 49 -2.75 16.10 21.47
CA LYS A 49 -1.51 16.76 21.89
C LYS A 49 -1.35 18.14 21.24
N ALA A 50 -1.45 18.23 19.92
CA ALA A 50 -1.35 19.47 19.17
C ALA A 50 -2.45 20.47 19.58
N ALA A 51 -3.69 19.98 19.74
CA ALA A 51 -4.81 20.82 20.19
C ALA A 51 -4.60 21.39 21.59
N ALA A 52 -4.07 20.60 22.54
CA ALA A 52 -3.77 21.06 23.88
C ALA A 52 -2.79 22.22 23.88
N ARG A 53 -1.68 22.13 23.11
CA ARG A 53 -0.68 23.18 22.96
C ARG A 53 -1.26 24.45 22.31
N VAL A 54 -1.99 24.28 21.22
CA VAL A 54 -2.59 25.41 20.53
C VAL A 54 -3.62 26.12 21.39
N ASN A 55 -4.46 25.34 22.10
CA ASN A 55 -5.48 25.91 22.99
C ASN A 55 -4.86 26.61 24.23
N ASP A 56 -3.75 26.13 24.76
CA ASP A 56 -2.99 26.83 25.79
C ASP A 56 -2.45 28.17 25.25
N HIS A 57 -1.79 28.17 24.11
CA HIS A 57 -1.30 29.40 23.47
C HIS A 57 -2.38 30.43 23.15
N LEU A 58 -3.58 29.96 22.81
CA LEU A 58 -4.74 30.83 22.50
C LEU A 58 -5.56 31.21 23.74
N GLY A 59 -5.15 30.74 24.94
CA GLY A 59 -5.82 31.04 26.21
C GLY A 59 -7.16 30.29 26.39
N GLU A 60 -7.37 29.22 25.65
CA GLU A 60 -8.59 28.40 25.70
C GLU A 60 -8.51 27.24 26.73
N LEU A 61 -7.30 26.89 27.18
CA LEU A 61 -7.04 25.88 28.23
C LEU A 61 -6.07 26.43 29.27
N PRO A 62 -6.26 26.06 30.57
CA PRO A 62 -5.23 26.28 31.58
C PRO A 62 -3.94 25.52 31.25
N PRO A 63 -2.74 26.13 31.45
CA PRO A 63 -1.46 25.50 31.10
C PRO A 63 -1.23 24.13 31.78
N GLU A 64 -1.68 23.98 33.02
CA GLU A 64 -1.55 22.72 33.76
C GLU A 64 -2.41 21.59 33.17
N VAL A 65 -3.61 21.91 32.68
CA VAL A 65 -4.51 20.97 31.98
C VAL A 65 -3.90 20.57 30.63
N ALA A 66 -3.41 21.53 29.87
CA ALA A 66 -2.75 21.27 28.59
C ALA A 66 -1.55 20.33 28.76
N ARG A 67 -0.69 20.59 29.75
CA ARG A 67 0.47 19.73 30.04
C ARG A 67 0.08 18.30 30.43
N LEU A 68 -0.97 18.10 31.21
CA LEU A 68 -1.46 16.76 31.55
C LEU A 68 -1.99 16.01 30.33
N ILE A 69 -2.70 16.71 29.44
CA ILE A 69 -3.19 16.13 28.17
C ILE A 69 -2.00 15.73 27.29
N GLU A 70 -0.99 16.58 27.15
CA GLU A 70 0.22 16.27 26.36
C GLU A 70 0.93 15.01 26.90
N GLN A 71 1.16 14.93 28.23
CA GLN A 71 1.81 13.78 28.85
C GLN A 71 1.03 12.48 28.59
N ALA A 72 -0.28 12.50 28.77
CA ALA A 72 -1.12 11.33 28.51
C ALA A 72 -1.13 10.95 27.02
N ALA A 73 -1.19 11.94 26.12
CA ALA A 73 -1.13 11.72 24.68
C ALA A 73 0.22 11.13 24.24
N ASP A 74 1.33 11.57 24.82
CA ASP A 74 2.65 11.00 24.57
C ASP A 74 2.74 9.52 24.96
N GLU A 75 2.10 9.13 26.07
CA GLU A 75 2.03 7.72 26.45
C GLU A 75 1.22 6.88 25.45
N VAL A 76 0.12 7.43 24.92
CA VAL A 76 -0.67 6.77 23.85
C VAL A 76 0.15 6.65 22.57
N LEU A 77 0.83 7.73 22.16
CA LEU A 77 1.72 7.72 20.99
C LEU A 77 2.86 6.71 21.11
N ALA A 78 3.32 6.45 22.33
CA ALA A 78 4.32 5.42 22.63
C ALA A 78 3.75 3.99 22.68
N GLY A 79 2.46 3.79 22.44
CA GLY A 79 1.79 2.49 22.47
C GLY A 79 1.57 1.90 23.86
N ARG A 80 1.70 2.69 24.92
CA ARG A 80 1.61 2.17 26.31
C ARG A 80 0.19 1.83 26.75
N HIS A 81 -0.80 2.24 25.98
CA HIS A 81 -2.22 2.10 26.32
C HIS A 81 -3.05 1.51 25.17
N ASP A 82 -2.41 0.79 24.23
CA ASP A 82 -3.07 0.27 23.02
C ASP A 82 -4.24 -0.68 23.35
N GLU A 83 -4.19 -1.39 24.50
CA GLU A 83 -5.25 -2.27 24.98
C GLU A 83 -6.54 -1.53 25.38
N HIS A 84 -6.46 -0.22 25.60
CA HIS A 84 -7.61 0.61 25.96
C HIS A 84 -8.39 1.17 24.76
N PHE A 85 -8.10 0.70 23.54
CA PHE A 85 -8.79 1.07 22.30
C PHE A 85 -9.47 -0.15 21.66
N PRO A 86 -10.52 -0.70 22.31
CA PRO A 86 -11.11 -1.98 21.91
C PRO A 86 -12.17 -1.87 20.81
N LEU A 87 -12.53 -0.65 20.36
CA LEU A 87 -13.67 -0.42 19.49
C LEU A 87 -13.49 -1.00 18.09
N VAL A 88 -14.59 -1.52 17.54
CA VAL A 88 -14.60 -2.09 16.19
C VAL A 88 -14.77 -1.00 15.13
N VAL A 89 -14.40 -1.33 13.91
CA VAL A 89 -14.61 -0.48 12.71
C VAL A 89 -16.11 -0.23 12.47
N TRP A 90 -16.94 -1.21 12.76
CA TRP A 90 -18.40 -1.21 12.55
C TRP A 90 -19.11 -0.41 13.66
N GLN A 91 -18.95 0.91 13.60
CA GLN A 91 -19.47 1.89 14.54
C GLN A 91 -20.17 3.04 13.80
N THR A 92 -20.48 4.15 14.49
CA THR A 92 -20.99 5.34 13.78
C THR A 92 -20.04 5.80 12.68
N GLY A 93 -20.58 6.12 11.52
CA GLY A 93 -19.82 6.44 10.32
C GLY A 93 -18.99 7.72 10.37
N SER A 94 -19.22 8.58 11.37
CA SER A 94 -18.40 9.76 11.64
C SER A 94 -17.10 9.44 12.42
N GLY A 95 -17.01 8.25 13.02
CA GLY A 95 -15.91 7.87 13.90
C GLY A 95 -16.00 8.49 15.31
N THR A 96 -17.15 8.99 15.71
CA THR A 96 -17.34 9.67 17.00
C THR A 96 -16.97 8.78 18.19
N GLN A 97 -17.35 7.51 18.19
CA GLN A 97 -17.00 6.63 19.31
C GLN A 97 -15.48 6.46 19.45
N THR A 98 -14.75 6.33 18.36
CA THR A 98 -13.29 6.25 18.39
C THR A 98 -12.66 7.57 18.87
N ASN A 99 -13.13 8.72 18.38
CA ASN A 99 -12.67 10.01 18.88
C ASN A 99 -12.92 10.15 20.39
N MET A 100 -14.10 9.76 20.87
CA MET A 100 -14.42 9.80 22.29
C MET A 100 -13.61 8.77 23.09
N ASN A 101 -13.35 7.60 22.55
CA ASN A 101 -12.45 6.63 23.19
C ASN A 101 -11.06 7.23 23.45
N VAL A 102 -10.48 7.92 22.49
CA VAL A 102 -9.19 8.61 22.67
C VAL A 102 -9.33 9.75 23.68
N ASN A 103 -10.38 10.55 23.62
CA ASN A 103 -10.62 11.62 24.60
C ASN A 103 -10.74 11.09 26.02
N GLU A 104 -11.49 10.00 26.20
CA GLU A 104 -11.72 9.38 27.51
C GLU A 104 -10.45 8.73 28.09
N VAL A 105 -9.67 8.03 27.26
CA VAL A 105 -8.39 7.41 27.68
C VAL A 105 -7.38 8.49 28.07
N ILE A 106 -7.24 9.54 27.26
CA ILE A 106 -6.33 10.66 27.59
C ILE A 106 -6.77 11.38 28.86
N ALA A 107 -8.06 11.69 29.01
CA ALA A 107 -8.58 12.32 30.22
C ALA A 107 -8.40 11.45 31.45
N GLY A 108 -8.73 10.15 31.35
CA GLY A 108 -8.59 9.18 32.45
C GLY A 108 -7.13 9.04 32.90
N ARG A 109 -6.18 8.97 31.94
CA ARG A 109 -4.74 8.92 32.28
C ARG A 109 -4.22 10.26 32.81
N ALA A 110 -4.63 11.38 32.24
CA ALA A 110 -4.26 12.71 32.73
C ALA A 110 -4.73 12.94 34.19
N ASN A 111 -5.94 12.49 34.54
CA ASN A 111 -6.47 12.56 35.89
C ASN A 111 -5.65 11.71 36.87
N GLU A 112 -5.24 10.50 36.47
CA GLU A 112 -4.37 9.66 37.26
C GLU A 112 -2.97 10.29 37.44
N LEU A 113 -2.39 10.91 36.41
CA LEU A 113 -1.13 11.66 36.51
C LEU A 113 -1.23 12.86 37.47
N ALA A 114 -2.41 13.44 37.61
CA ALA A 114 -2.69 14.48 38.62
C ALA A 114 -2.93 13.97 40.04
N GLY A 115 -2.80 12.65 40.25
CA GLY A 115 -2.98 12.04 41.59
C GLY A 115 -4.43 11.69 41.96
N ASN A 116 -5.35 11.72 41.00
CA ASN A 116 -6.75 11.33 41.18
C ASN A 116 -6.98 9.84 40.86
N PRO A 117 -8.06 9.23 41.33
CA PRO A 117 -8.45 7.90 40.92
C PRO A 117 -8.67 7.83 39.41
N ARG A 118 -8.42 6.65 38.82
CA ARG A 118 -8.68 6.37 37.41
C ARG A 118 -10.17 6.56 37.11
N GLY A 119 -10.47 7.26 36.02
CA GLY A 119 -11.83 7.67 35.66
C GLY A 119 -12.17 9.10 36.11
N GLY A 120 -13.43 9.46 36.01
CA GLY A 120 -13.90 10.80 36.35
C GLY A 120 -13.56 11.86 35.31
N LYS A 121 -13.86 13.13 35.64
CA LYS A 121 -13.79 14.25 34.71
C LYS A 121 -13.02 15.47 35.25
N SER A 122 -12.24 15.28 36.31
CA SER A 122 -11.50 16.36 36.98
C SER A 122 -10.08 15.87 37.37
N PRO A 123 -9.05 16.67 37.16
CA PRO A 123 -9.04 18.03 36.59
C PRO A 123 -9.22 18.10 35.07
N VAL A 124 -9.12 16.97 34.33
CA VAL A 124 -9.24 16.92 32.88
C VAL A 124 -10.56 16.28 32.47
N HIS A 125 -11.36 17.03 31.70
CA HIS A 125 -12.63 16.57 31.14
C HIS A 125 -12.46 16.14 29.67
N PRO A 126 -12.98 14.97 29.24
CA PRO A 126 -12.78 14.48 27.87
C PRO A 126 -13.36 15.41 26.79
N ASN A 127 -14.54 16.02 27.02
CA ASN A 127 -15.17 16.91 26.04
C ASN A 127 -14.67 18.35 26.18
N ASP A 128 -14.66 18.90 27.42
CA ASP A 128 -14.41 20.34 27.61
C ASP A 128 -12.92 20.72 27.47
N HIS A 129 -12.03 19.76 27.73
CA HIS A 129 -10.58 19.98 27.68
C HIS A 129 -9.91 19.23 26.54
N VAL A 130 -9.99 17.89 26.49
CA VAL A 130 -9.28 17.09 25.45
C VAL A 130 -9.84 17.37 24.07
N ASN A 131 -11.15 17.56 23.96
CA ASN A 131 -11.84 17.86 22.67
C ASN A 131 -12.09 19.36 22.46
N ARG A 132 -11.45 20.25 23.21
CA ARG A 132 -11.64 21.70 23.11
C ARG A 132 -11.38 22.19 21.69
N ALA A 133 -12.28 23.05 21.16
CA ALA A 133 -12.25 23.61 19.81
C ALA A 133 -12.36 22.56 18.66
N GLN A 134 -12.84 21.37 18.96
CA GLN A 134 -12.89 20.25 18.01
C GLN A 134 -14.27 19.62 17.94
N SER A 135 -14.52 18.88 16.87
CA SER A 135 -15.61 17.92 16.71
C SER A 135 -15.02 16.59 16.25
N SER A 136 -15.72 15.46 16.46
CA SER A 136 -15.36 14.21 15.79
C SER A 136 -15.39 14.36 14.26
N ASN A 137 -16.25 15.24 13.76
CA ASN A 137 -16.47 15.45 12.33
C ASN A 137 -15.25 16.00 11.60
N ASP A 138 -14.43 16.84 12.26
CA ASP A 138 -13.15 17.32 11.70
C ASP A 138 -11.94 16.54 12.21
N SER A 139 -11.95 16.06 13.45
CA SER A 139 -10.81 15.33 14.04
C SER A 139 -10.61 13.93 13.44
N PHE A 140 -11.69 13.19 13.18
CA PHE A 140 -11.57 11.85 12.63
C PHE A 140 -11.02 11.85 11.19
N PRO A 141 -11.54 12.67 10.24
CA PRO A 141 -10.92 12.74 8.90
C PRO A 141 -9.49 13.29 8.95
N THR A 142 -9.16 14.19 9.86
CA THR A 142 -7.77 14.63 10.09
C THR A 142 -6.89 13.45 10.49
N ALA A 143 -7.35 12.60 11.41
CA ALA A 143 -6.63 11.38 11.79
C ALA A 143 -6.48 10.38 10.64
N MET A 144 -7.47 10.24 9.78
CA MET A 144 -7.40 9.41 8.58
C MET A 144 -6.26 9.87 7.66
N HIS A 145 -6.15 11.16 7.41
CA HIS A 145 -5.11 11.77 6.58
C HIS A 145 -3.71 11.60 7.20
N ILE A 146 -3.56 11.87 8.50
CA ILE A 146 -2.29 11.72 9.21
C ILE A 146 -1.84 10.26 9.19
N ALA A 147 -2.72 9.32 9.54
CA ALA A 147 -2.40 7.90 9.57
C ALA A 147 -1.99 7.38 8.19
N ALA A 148 -2.72 7.76 7.14
CA ALA A 148 -2.41 7.36 5.76
C ALA A 148 -1.06 7.92 5.30
N ALA A 149 -0.81 9.21 5.48
CA ALA A 149 0.44 9.85 5.09
C ALA A 149 1.65 9.24 5.80
N LYS A 150 1.56 9.05 7.14
CA LYS A 150 2.62 8.40 7.92
C LYS A 150 2.88 6.97 7.45
N ALA A 151 1.85 6.16 7.27
CA ALA A 151 2.01 4.78 6.81
C ALA A 151 2.66 4.70 5.41
N VAL A 152 2.31 5.62 4.50
CA VAL A 152 2.95 5.70 3.18
C VAL A 152 4.43 6.03 3.32
N HIS A 153 4.79 7.06 4.09
CA HIS A 153 6.19 7.50 4.24
C HIS A 153 7.06 6.53 5.03
N GLU A 154 6.55 6.00 6.14
CA GLU A 154 7.33 5.19 7.07
C GLU A 154 7.42 3.72 6.65
N GLN A 155 6.42 3.21 5.91
CA GLN A 155 6.33 1.79 5.59
C GLN A 155 6.36 1.51 4.09
N LEU A 156 5.49 2.15 3.30
CA LEU A 156 5.26 1.75 1.90
C LEU A 156 6.38 2.21 0.97
N LEU A 157 6.75 3.49 1.00
CA LEU A 157 7.77 4.01 0.10
C LEU A 157 9.13 3.32 0.31
N PRO A 158 9.61 3.09 1.55
CA PRO A 158 10.81 2.29 1.76
C PRO A 158 10.70 0.86 1.21
N ALA A 159 9.54 0.22 1.38
CA ALA A 159 9.32 -1.14 0.89
C ALA A 159 9.33 -1.24 -0.64
N ILE A 160 8.74 -0.26 -1.33
CA ILE A 160 8.81 -0.17 -2.80
C ILE A 160 10.27 -0.02 -3.24
N ALA A 161 11.02 0.87 -2.57
CA ALA A 161 12.43 1.10 -2.89
C ALA A 161 13.28 -0.17 -2.70
N GLU A 162 13.04 -0.94 -1.65
CA GLU A 162 13.71 -2.23 -1.41
C GLU A 162 13.44 -3.23 -2.55
N LEU A 163 12.18 -3.40 -2.95
CA LEU A 163 11.81 -4.32 -4.04
C LEU A 163 12.35 -3.84 -5.38
N SER A 164 12.19 -2.56 -5.70
CA SER A 164 12.70 -1.96 -6.95
C SER A 164 14.21 -2.10 -7.04
N GLY A 165 14.94 -1.84 -5.93
CA GLY A 165 16.38 -2.03 -5.84
C GLY A 165 16.82 -3.46 -6.07
N GLY A 166 16.14 -4.44 -5.48
CA GLY A 166 16.43 -5.86 -5.68
C GLY A 166 16.23 -6.32 -7.13
N LEU A 167 15.13 -5.89 -7.75
CA LEU A 167 14.86 -6.17 -9.17
C LEU A 167 15.86 -5.46 -10.10
N ALA A 168 16.25 -4.23 -9.79
CA ALA A 168 17.26 -3.49 -10.56
C ALA A 168 18.64 -4.17 -10.49
N GLU A 169 19.04 -4.67 -9.33
CA GLU A 169 20.28 -5.46 -9.18
C GLU A 169 20.23 -6.73 -10.01
N GLN A 170 19.13 -7.49 -9.97
CA GLN A 170 18.95 -8.68 -10.81
C GLN A 170 18.95 -8.33 -12.29
N SER A 171 18.30 -7.24 -12.70
CA SER A 171 18.30 -6.74 -14.08
C SER A 171 19.72 -6.45 -14.58
N ALA A 172 20.50 -5.73 -13.79
CA ALA A 172 21.90 -5.40 -14.14
C ALA A 172 22.79 -6.65 -14.22
N ARG A 173 22.63 -7.57 -13.26
CA ARG A 173 23.39 -8.83 -13.22
C ARG A 173 23.18 -9.70 -14.46
N HIS A 174 21.97 -9.66 -15.02
CA HIS A 174 21.57 -10.49 -16.16
C HIS A 174 21.34 -9.69 -17.45
N ALA A 175 21.97 -8.54 -17.58
CA ALA A 175 21.82 -7.63 -18.71
C ALA A 175 22.19 -8.25 -20.07
N SER A 176 23.12 -9.21 -20.09
CA SER A 176 23.58 -9.89 -21.31
C SER A 176 22.99 -11.29 -21.52
N LEU A 177 22.13 -11.77 -20.63
CA LEU A 177 21.54 -13.11 -20.73
C LEU A 177 20.37 -13.11 -21.70
N VAL A 178 20.60 -13.58 -22.92
CA VAL A 178 19.61 -13.61 -23.99
C VAL A 178 18.61 -14.76 -23.79
N LYS A 179 17.35 -14.51 -24.03
CA LYS A 179 16.25 -15.47 -23.92
C LYS A 179 15.17 -15.22 -24.97
N THR A 180 14.28 -16.16 -25.15
CA THR A 180 13.07 -15.97 -25.98
C THR A 180 12.14 -14.95 -25.31
N GLY A 181 11.80 -13.89 -26.04
CA GLY A 181 10.68 -13.03 -25.70
C GLY A 181 9.35 -13.73 -26.01
N ARG A 182 8.27 -13.34 -25.30
CA ARG A 182 6.93 -13.88 -25.55
C ARG A 182 5.88 -12.77 -25.57
N THR A 183 5.02 -12.85 -26.56
CA THR A 183 3.78 -12.06 -26.65
C THR A 183 2.61 -13.02 -26.84
N HIS A 184 1.47 -12.78 -26.20
CA HIS A 184 0.34 -13.71 -26.16
C HIS A 184 0.70 -15.11 -25.61
N LEU A 185 1.77 -15.23 -24.82
CA LEU A 185 2.41 -16.48 -24.38
C LEU A 185 2.98 -17.31 -25.54
N MET A 186 3.06 -16.75 -26.74
CA MET A 186 3.69 -17.36 -27.91
C MET A 186 5.12 -16.85 -28.06
N ASP A 187 5.99 -17.69 -28.64
CA ASP A 187 7.38 -17.33 -28.92
C ASP A 187 7.46 -16.09 -29.81
N ALA A 188 8.33 -15.16 -29.42
CA ALA A 188 8.57 -13.91 -30.14
C ALA A 188 10.09 -13.73 -30.35
N THR A 189 10.50 -12.52 -30.74
CA THR A 189 11.91 -12.17 -30.94
C THR A 189 12.68 -12.15 -29.60
N PRO A 190 14.01 -12.28 -29.64
CA PRO A 190 14.84 -12.31 -28.44
C PRO A 190 14.76 -11.03 -27.60
N ILE A 191 14.92 -11.19 -26.31
CA ILE A 191 15.21 -10.14 -25.33
C ILE A 191 16.32 -10.62 -24.40
N THR A 192 16.84 -9.75 -23.51
CA THR A 192 17.62 -10.22 -22.38
C THR A 192 16.75 -10.40 -21.14
N PHE A 193 17.15 -11.28 -20.25
CA PHE A 193 16.49 -11.42 -18.94
C PHE A 193 16.59 -10.12 -18.12
N GLY A 194 17.70 -9.38 -18.27
CA GLY A 194 17.84 -8.05 -17.68
C GLY A 194 16.81 -7.06 -18.23
N GLN A 195 16.53 -7.04 -19.53
CA GLN A 195 15.48 -6.20 -20.13
C GLN A 195 14.10 -6.57 -19.61
N GLU A 196 13.78 -7.86 -19.47
CA GLU A 196 12.53 -8.34 -18.91
C GLU A 196 12.32 -7.84 -17.47
N LEU A 197 13.33 -7.96 -16.62
CA LEU A 197 13.29 -7.47 -15.23
C LEU A 197 13.24 -5.93 -15.15
N SER A 198 13.87 -5.22 -16.08
CA SER A 198 13.84 -3.76 -16.13
C SER A 198 12.44 -3.19 -16.32
N ALA A 199 11.57 -3.93 -17.00
CA ALA A 199 10.16 -3.56 -17.15
C ALA A 199 9.44 -3.56 -15.79
N PHE A 200 9.76 -4.50 -14.90
CA PHE A 200 9.18 -4.55 -13.56
C PHE A 200 9.62 -3.34 -12.73
N VAL A 201 10.88 -2.96 -12.79
CA VAL A 201 11.41 -1.75 -12.13
C VAL A 201 10.66 -0.51 -12.61
N ALA A 202 10.51 -0.34 -13.93
CA ALA A 202 9.79 0.80 -14.49
C ALA A 202 8.30 0.85 -14.06
N GLN A 203 7.64 -0.32 -13.94
CA GLN A 203 6.25 -0.41 -13.48
C GLN A 203 6.11 -0.03 -12.01
N LEU A 204 7.06 -0.39 -11.16
CA LEU A 204 7.12 0.06 -9.76
C LEU A 204 7.35 1.56 -9.65
N ASP A 205 8.23 2.12 -10.49
CA ASP A 205 8.47 3.58 -10.55
C ASP A 205 7.22 4.35 -10.96
N TYR A 206 6.42 3.86 -11.91
CA TYR A 206 5.15 4.48 -12.26
C TYR A 206 4.19 4.53 -11.08
N ALA A 207 4.07 3.41 -10.36
CA ALA A 207 3.20 3.32 -9.19
C ALA A 207 3.67 4.22 -8.05
N GLU A 208 4.97 4.24 -7.75
CA GLU A 208 5.55 5.12 -6.73
C GLU A 208 5.30 6.60 -7.04
N ARG A 209 5.52 7.03 -8.29
CA ARG A 209 5.23 8.40 -8.71
C ARG A 209 3.76 8.77 -8.53
N ALA A 210 2.84 7.85 -8.86
CA ALA A 210 1.40 8.07 -8.65
C ALA A 210 1.05 8.23 -7.16
N ILE A 211 1.64 7.40 -6.29
CA ILE A 211 1.46 7.50 -4.84
C ILE A 211 1.98 8.84 -4.32
N ARG A 212 3.19 9.25 -4.72
CA ARG A 212 3.76 10.54 -4.32
C ARG A 212 2.94 11.72 -4.82
N ALA A 213 2.39 11.63 -6.03
CA ALA A 213 1.52 12.67 -6.60
C ALA A 213 0.19 12.84 -5.86
N ALA A 214 -0.31 11.79 -5.18
CA ALA A 214 -1.52 11.84 -4.37
C ALA A 214 -1.31 12.54 -3.01
N LEU A 215 -0.10 12.50 -2.46
CA LEU A 215 0.19 12.98 -1.09
C LEU A 215 -0.12 14.47 -0.82
N PRO A 216 0.11 15.42 -1.73
CA PRO A 216 -0.17 16.84 -1.47
C PRO A 216 -1.63 17.12 -1.06
N ALA A 217 -2.59 16.39 -1.61
CA ALA A 217 -4.00 16.49 -1.22
C ALA A 217 -4.27 15.80 0.13
N VAL A 218 -3.55 14.73 0.45
CA VAL A 218 -3.65 14.04 1.74
C VAL A 218 -3.10 14.90 2.89
N TYR A 219 -2.13 15.78 2.63
CA TYR A 219 -1.63 16.70 3.66
C TYR A 219 -2.61 17.81 4.07
N GLN A 220 -3.73 17.98 3.37
CA GLN A 220 -4.74 18.98 3.69
C GLN A 220 -5.69 18.47 4.77
N LEU A 221 -5.68 19.11 5.94
CA LEU A 221 -6.39 18.63 7.13
C LEU A 221 -7.74 19.33 7.33
N ALA A 222 -8.75 18.55 7.66
CA ALA A 222 -10.10 19.04 7.99
C ALA A 222 -10.15 19.78 9.33
N GLN A 223 -9.15 19.60 10.20
CA GLN A 223 -9.13 20.13 11.56
C GLN A 223 -9.39 21.65 11.59
N GLY A 224 -10.24 22.09 12.50
CA GLY A 224 -10.70 23.44 12.61
C GLY A 224 -12.03 23.72 11.90
N GLY A 225 -12.57 22.77 11.11
CA GLY A 225 -13.92 22.86 10.53
C GLY A 225 -15.03 22.64 11.53
N THR A 226 -14.73 21.96 12.62
CA THR A 226 -15.66 21.57 13.69
C THR A 226 -16.88 20.79 13.18
N ALA A 227 -18.10 21.17 13.52
CA ALA A 227 -19.29 20.36 13.27
C ALA A 227 -19.66 20.19 11.79
N VAL A 228 -19.60 21.27 11.00
CA VAL A 228 -20.08 21.30 9.59
C VAL A 228 -19.12 22.02 8.63
N GLY A 229 -17.97 22.47 9.10
CA GLY A 229 -16.97 23.16 8.26
C GLY A 229 -16.84 24.67 8.53
N THR A 230 -17.73 25.25 9.35
CA THR A 230 -17.73 26.69 9.64
C THR A 230 -16.70 27.12 10.70
N GLY A 231 -16.18 26.13 11.48
CA GLY A 231 -15.30 26.44 12.60
C GLY A 231 -16.01 26.96 13.85
N LEU A 232 -17.30 26.72 13.98
CA LEU A 232 -18.07 27.14 15.17
C LEU A 232 -17.42 26.64 16.46
N ASN A 233 -17.25 27.52 17.44
CA ASN A 233 -16.61 27.29 18.74
C ASN A 233 -15.09 27.02 18.68
N ALA A 234 -14.45 27.15 17.54
CA ALA A 234 -12.98 27.20 17.46
C ALA A 234 -12.51 28.67 17.51
N PRO A 235 -11.44 28.99 18.23
CA PRO A 235 -10.88 30.34 18.24
C PRO A 235 -10.26 30.70 16.88
N LYS A 236 -10.19 31.97 16.57
CA LYS A 236 -9.58 32.45 15.33
C LYS A 236 -8.10 32.01 15.23
N GLY A 237 -7.73 31.44 14.10
CA GLY A 237 -6.37 30.95 13.85
C GLY A 237 -6.10 29.52 14.29
N PHE A 238 -7.05 28.87 14.97
CA PHE A 238 -6.89 27.47 15.45
C PHE A 238 -6.56 26.50 14.33
N ALA A 239 -7.25 26.57 13.19
CA ALA A 239 -7.08 25.63 12.08
C ALA A 239 -5.64 25.63 11.52
N ASP A 240 -5.08 26.82 11.30
CA ASP A 240 -3.70 26.94 10.79
C ASP A 240 -2.66 26.57 11.85
N ALA A 241 -2.89 26.98 13.09
CA ALA A 241 -1.99 26.71 14.20
C ALA A 241 -1.89 25.19 14.49
N ILE A 242 -3.02 24.47 14.53
CA ILE A 242 -3.01 23.03 14.79
C ILE A 242 -2.40 22.23 13.62
N ALA A 243 -2.64 22.64 12.38
CA ALA A 243 -2.01 22.02 11.23
C ALA A 243 -0.48 22.21 11.25
N ALA A 244 0.01 23.40 11.62
CA ALA A 244 1.42 23.68 11.77
C ALA A 244 2.06 22.84 12.91
N GLU A 245 1.36 22.69 14.03
CA GLU A 245 1.83 21.88 15.17
C GLU A 245 1.91 20.40 14.79
N ILE A 246 0.89 19.87 14.10
CA ILE A 246 0.89 18.49 13.58
C ILE A 246 2.03 18.29 12.58
N ALA A 247 2.29 19.27 11.71
CA ALA A 247 3.39 19.21 10.76
C ALA A 247 4.75 19.16 11.48
N ALA A 248 4.95 20.00 12.50
CA ALA A 248 6.18 20.03 13.28
C ALA A 248 6.44 18.70 14.02
N GLU A 249 5.42 18.14 14.67
CA GLU A 249 5.52 16.88 15.43
C GLU A 249 5.72 15.66 14.51
N SER A 250 5.08 15.63 13.34
CA SER A 250 5.14 14.51 12.42
C SER A 250 6.30 14.55 11.43
N GLY A 251 6.89 15.71 11.21
CA GLY A 251 7.88 15.94 10.15
C GLY A 251 7.30 15.90 8.73
N LEU A 252 5.97 15.90 8.57
CA LEU A 252 5.28 15.89 7.28
C LEU A 252 4.59 17.23 7.01
N PRO A 253 4.47 17.68 5.75
CA PRO A 253 4.05 19.03 5.41
C PRO A 253 2.52 19.22 5.48
N PHE A 254 1.92 18.88 6.60
CA PHE A 254 0.48 19.07 6.81
C PHE A 254 0.12 20.55 6.84
N VAL A 255 -1.02 20.88 6.24
CA VAL A 255 -1.60 22.22 6.17
C VAL A 255 -3.10 22.17 6.44
N ALA A 256 -3.68 23.29 6.82
CA ALA A 256 -5.14 23.41 6.93
C ALA A 256 -5.76 23.26 5.52
N ALA A 257 -6.79 22.42 5.38
CA ALA A 257 -7.52 22.30 4.12
C ALA A 257 -8.15 23.67 3.76
N PRO A 258 -8.04 24.09 2.49
CA PRO A 258 -8.57 25.40 2.06
C PRO A 258 -10.10 25.44 2.08
N ASN A 259 -10.76 24.29 2.01
CA ASN A 259 -12.21 24.15 2.09
C ASN A 259 -12.58 23.06 3.11
N LYS A 260 -13.00 23.49 4.30
CA LYS A 260 -13.38 22.57 5.39
C LYS A 260 -14.69 21.82 5.11
N PHE A 261 -15.59 22.40 4.31
CA PHE A 261 -16.85 21.76 3.94
C PHE A 261 -16.59 20.53 3.09
N ALA A 262 -15.72 20.64 2.08
CA ALA A 262 -15.30 19.49 1.27
C ALA A 262 -14.55 18.45 2.11
N ALA A 263 -13.67 18.89 3.01
CA ALA A 263 -12.87 18.00 3.84
C ALA A 263 -13.68 17.15 4.84
N LEU A 264 -14.86 17.61 5.24
CA LEU A 264 -15.79 16.88 6.11
C LEU A 264 -16.73 15.95 5.29
N ALA A 265 -17.22 16.43 4.16
CA ALA A 265 -18.26 15.78 3.37
C ALA A 265 -17.74 14.80 2.33
N GLY A 266 -16.48 14.93 1.92
CA GLY A 266 -15.85 14.11 0.90
C GLY A 266 -14.47 13.58 1.32
N HIS A 267 -14.01 12.52 0.64
CA HIS A 267 -12.70 11.89 0.89
C HIS A 267 -11.94 11.63 -0.41
N GLU A 268 -12.10 12.51 -1.40
CA GLU A 268 -11.45 12.42 -2.71
C GLU A 268 -9.92 12.27 -2.59
N PRO A 269 -9.20 12.98 -1.69
CA PRO A 269 -7.76 12.76 -1.52
C PRO A 269 -7.39 11.33 -1.18
N LEU A 270 -8.19 10.65 -0.34
CA LEU A 270 -7.96 9.27 0.04
C LEU A 270 -8.38 8.28 -1.07
N VAL A 271 -9.39 8.61 -1.86
CA VAL A 271 -9.79 7.85 -3.07
C VAL A 271 -8.68 7.90 -4.12
N ILE A 272 -8.09 9.06 -4.36
CA ILE A 272 -6.97 9.24 -5.29
C ILE A 272 -5.76 8.43 -4.82
N LEU A 273 -5.42 8.49 -3.54
CA LEU A 273 -4.35 7.67 -2.96
C LEU A 273 -4.66 6.17 -3.12
N SER A 274 -5.87 5.73 -2.83
CA SER A 274 -6.31 4.34 -3.00
C SER A 274 -6.15 3.87 -4.45
N GLY A 275 -6.52 4.70 -5.42
CA GLY A 275 -6.32 4.43 -6.85
C GLY A 275 -4.83 4.27 -7.22
N ALA A 276 -3.96 5.07 -6.62
CA ALA A 276 -2.52 4.93 -6.79
C ALA A 276 -1.98 3.64 -6.15
N LEU A 277 -2.48 3.25 -4.97
CA LEU A 277 -2.17 1.96 -4.34
C LEU A 277 -2.63 0.77 -5.22
N LYS A 278 -3.80 0.88 -5.84
CA LYS A 278 -4.27 -0.10 -6.82
C LYS A 278 -3.33 -0.21 -8.02
N SER A 279 -2.77 0.88 -8.52
CA SER A 279 -1.76 0.83 -9.59
C SER A 279 -0.53 0.02 -9.18
N LEU A 280 -0.06 0.14 -7.93
CA LEU A 280 1.00 -0.70 -7.40
C LEU A 280 0.57 -2.17 -7.33
N ALA A 281 -0.64 -2.46 -6.87
CA ALA A 281 -1.17 -3.83 -6.83
C ALA A 281 -1.23 -4.46 -8.24
N VAL A 282 -1.59 -3.69 -9.26
CA VAL A 282 -1.57 -4.14 -10.67
C VAL A 282 -0.17 -4.52 -11.11
N ALA A 283 0.84 -3.69 -10.81
CA ALA A 283 2.24 -3.99 -11.12
C ALA A 283 2.72 -5.26 -10.40
N LEU A 284 2.45 -5.38 -9.10
CA LEU A 284 2.83 -6.54 -8.29
C LEU A 284 2.17 -7.84 -8.77
N MET A 285 0.90 -7.78 -9.17
CA MET A 285 0.18 -8.93 -9.75
C MET A 285 0.88 -9.43 -11.02
N LYS A 286 1.25 -8.51 -11.91
CA LYS A 286 1.98 -8.85 -13.15
C LYS A 286 3.35 -9.44 -12.84
N ILE A 287 4.13 -8.83 -11.97
CA ILE A 287 5.46 -9.31 -11.58
C ILE A 287 5.37 -10.73 -11.00
N ALA A 288 4.45 -10.96 -10.08
CA ALA A 288 4.24 -12.27 -9.46
C ALA A 288 3.82 -13.33 -10.49
N ASN A 289 2.90 -13.00 -11.39
CA ASN A 289 2.44 -13.94 -12.42
C ASN A 289 3.53 -14.29 -13.43
N ASP A 290 4.32 -13.30 -13.88
CA ASP A 290 5.39 -13.56 -14.83
C ASP A 290 6.49 -14.43 -14.22
N LEU A 291 6.96 -14.11 -13.01
CA LEU A 291 7.98 -14.91 -12.34
C LEU A 291 7.49 -16.34 -12.03
N ARG A 292 6.23 -16.48 -11.61
CA ARG A 292 5.61 -17.79 -11.41
C ARG A 292 5.55 -18.62 -12.69
N LEU A 293 5.21 -17.97 -13.81
CA LEU A 293 5.12 -18.62 -15.12
C LEU A 293 6.51 -19.03 -15.62
N LEU A 294 7.49 -18.14 -15.54
CA LEU A 294 8.88 -18.43 -15.91
C LEU A 294 9.49 -19.55 -15.05
N GLY A 295 9.11 -19.65 -13.78
CA GLY A 295 9.53 -20.71 -12.86
C GLY A 295 8.73 -22.00 -12.95
N SER A 296 7.76 -22.10 -13.86
CA SER A 296 6.90 -23.29 -13.99
C SER A 296 7.67 -24.53 -14.42
N GLY A 297 7.31 -25.66 -13.86
CA GLY A 297 7.94 -26.95 -14.18
C GLY A 297 8.32 -27.74 -12.93
N PRO A 298 9.60 -28.24 -12.79
CA PRO A 298 10.84 -27.85 -13.49
C PRO A 298 11.09 -28.53 -14.84
N ARG A 299 10.38 -29.57 -15.22
CA ARG A 299 10.63 -30.30 -16.47
C ARG A 299 9.57 -30.10 -17.54
N ALA A 300 8.32 -29.99 -17.15
CA ALA A 300 7.14 -29.88 -18.04
C ALA A 300 6.62 -28.45 -18.19
N GLY A 301 7.32 -27.44 -17.71
CA GLY A 301 7.01 -26.03 -17.86
C GLY A 301 8.14 -25.23 -18.51
N PHE A 302 8.11 -23.90 -18.34
CA PHE A 302 9.16 -23.05 -18.91
C PHE A 302 10.50 -23.29 -18.25
N ALA A 303 10.56 -23.33 -16.94
CA ALA A 303 11.74 -23.59 -16.13
C ALA A 303 12.94 -22.66 -16.48
N GLU A 304 12.64 -21.43 -16.89
CA GLU A 304 13.65 -20.43 -17.23
C GLU A 304 14.27 -19.78 -15.99
N VAL A 305 13.54 -19.81 -14.86
CA VAL A 305 14.04 -19.31 -13.57
C VAL A 305 13.82 -20.35 -12.48
N LYS A 306 14.74 -20.36 -11.51
CA LYS A 306 14.62 -21.12 -10.27
C LYS A 306 14.23 -20.16 -9.16
N LEU A 307 13.05 -20.40 -8.57
CA LEU A 307 12.57 -19.65 -7.41
C LEU A 307 13.11 -20.31 -6.14
N PRO A 308 13.38 -19.52 -5.06
CA PRO A 308 13.81 -20.07 -3.78
C PRO A 308 12.86 -21.12 -3.22
N ALA A 309 13.42 -22.21 -2.71
CA ALA A 309 12.67 -23.26 -2.01
C ALA A 309 12.55 -22.88 -0.53
N ASN A 310 11.50 -22.18 -0.15
CA ASN A 310 11.33 -21.66 1.20
C ASN A 310 10.64 -22.67 2.15
N GLU A 311 9.77 -23.54 1.61
CA GLU A 311 9.05 -24.57 2.37
C GLU A 311 8.70 -25.79 1.50
N PRO A 312 8.38 -26.95 2.09
CA PRO A 312 7.87 -28.11 1.36
C PRO A 312 6.58 -27.77 0.61
N GLY A 313 6.52 -28.08 -0.69
CA GLY A 313 5.41 -27.66 -1.55
C GLY A 313 4.24 -28.65 -1.62
N SER A 314 4.36 -29.84 -1.06
CA SER A 314 3.31 -30.87 -1.12
C SER A 314 3.43 -31.88 0.02
N SER A 315 2.27 -32.31 0.53
CA SER A 315 2.18 -33.37 1.55
C SER A 315 2.32 -34.77 0.98
N ILE A 316 2.16 -34.95 -0.34
CA ILE A 316 2.14 -36.28 -1.00
C ILE A 316 3.11 -36.40 -2.18
N MET A 317 3.71 -35.32 -2.65
CA MET A 317 4.68 -35.29 -3.75
C MET A 317 6.05 -34.82 -3.21
N PRO A 318 6.93 -35.74 -2.81
CA PRO A 318 8.21 -35.38 -2.21
C PRO A 318 9.09 -34.57 -3.19
N GLY A 319 9.69 -33.48 -2.69
CA GLY A 319 10.57 -32.63 -3.47
C GLY A 319 9.87 -31.61 -4.39
N LYS A 320 8.53 -31.55 -4.38
CA LYS A 320 7.79 -30.50 -5.10
C LYS A 320 7.93 -29.17 -4.38
N VAL A 321 8.37 -28.13 -5.09
CA VAL A 321 8.45 -26.75 -4.60
C VAL A 321 7.47 -25.87 -5.37
N ASN A 322 6.65 -25.12 -4.65
CA ASN A 322 5.65 -24.24 -5.23
C ASN A 322 6.14 -22.78 -5.22
N PRO A 323 5.65 -21.93 -6.13
CA PRO A 323 5.98 -20.51 -6.20
C PRO A 323 5.17 -19.71 -5.16
N THR A 324 5.26 -20.07 -3.88
CA THR A 324 4.38 -19.62 -2.79
C THR A 324 4.46 -18.11 -2.55
N GLN A 325 5.62 -17.50 -2.76
CA GLN A 325 5.77 -16.05 -2.63
C GLN A 325 5.02 -15.30 -3.73
N CYS A 326 5.01 -15.82 -4.96
CA CYS A 326 4.21 -15.28 -6.05
C CYS A 326 2.71 -15.42 -5.77
N GLU A 327 2.29 -16.54 -5.18
CA GLU A 327 0.89 -16.77 -4.82
C GLU A 327 0.44 -15.78 -3.74
N ALA A 328 1.22 -15.61 -2.67
CA ALA A 328 0.93 -14.67 -1.60
C ALA A 328 0.84 -13.23 -2.12
N LEU A 329 1.80 -12.82 -2.97
CA LEU A 329 1.80 -11.48 -3.56
C LEU A 329 0.58 -11.25 -4.46
N SER A 330 0.17 -12.25 -5.23
CA SER A 330 -1.04 -12.17 -6.07
C SER A 330 -2.31 -12.04 -5.24
N MET A 331 -2.42 -12.78 -4.12
CA MET A 331 -3.59 -12.70 -3.23
C MET A 331 -3.70 -11.34 -2.56
N LEU A 332 -2.61 -10.78 -2.04
CA LEU A 332 -2.66 -9.45 -1.42
C LEU A 332 -2.96 -8.34 -2.45
N ALA A 333 -2.45 -8.46 -3.67
CA ALA A 333 -2.79 -7.53 -4.75
C ALA A 333 -4.29 -7.57 -5.09
N CYS A 334 -4.87 -8.77 -5.13
CA CYS A 334 -6.31 -8.95 -5.30
C CYS A 334 -7.10 -8.27 -4.16
N GLN A 335 -6.68 -8.45 -2.90
CA GLN A 335 -7.31 -7.84 -1.74
C GLN A 335 -7.27 -6.30 -1.83
N VAL A 336 -6.13 -5.72 -2.21
CA VAL A 336 -5.98 -4.26 -2.38
C VAL A 336 -6.94 -3.71 -3.45
N MET A 337 -7.12 -4.42 -4.57
CA MET A 337 -8.10 -4.04 -5.60
C MET A 337 -9.53 -4.06 -5.04
N GLY A 338 -9.88 -5.04 -4.23
CA GLY A 338 -11.16 -5.13 -3.54
C GLY A 338 -11.36 -3.99 -2.53
N ASN A 339 -10.32 -3.66 -1.76
CA ASN A 339 -10.33 -2.54 -0.82
C ASN A 339 -10.55 -1.19 -1.53
N ASP A 340 -9.92 -0.98 -2.69
CA ASP A 340 -10.13 0.23 -3.51
C ASP A 340 -11.59 0.38 -3.94
N SER A 341 -12.23 -0.70 -4.35
CA SER A 341 -13.67 -0.70 -4.67
C SER A 341 -14.53 -0.32 -3.46
N THR A 342 -14.22 -0.88 -2.29
CA THR A 342 -14.90 -0.55 -1.04
C THR A 342 -14.74 0.93 -0.68
N ILE A 343 -13.50 1.46 -0.78
CA ILE A 343 -13.19 2.86 -0.49
C ILE A 343 -13.96 3.79 -1.44
N SER A 344 -13.97 3.49 -2.74
CA SER A 344 -14.68 4.29 -3.75
C SER A 344 -16.18 4.35 -3.48
N PHE A 345 -16.79 3.20 -3.16
CA PHE A 345 -18.20 3.13 -2.79
C PHE A 345 -18.50 3.93 -1.53
N ALA A 346 -17.74 3.72 -0.47
CA ALA A 346 -17.92 4.40 0.81
C ALA A 346 -17.72 5.92 0.68
N ALA A 347 -16.73 6.36 -0.09
CA ALA A 347 -16.46 7.78 -0.31
C ALA A 347 -17.60 8.47 -1.11
N SER A 348 -18.28 7.75 -2.00
CA SER A 348 -19.41 8.27 -2.77
C SER A 348 -20.68 8.50 -1.94
N GLN A 349 -20.71 8.06 -0.68
CA GLN A 349 -21.86 8.12 0.22
C GLN A 349 -21.86 9.35 1.15
N GLY A 350 -21.14 10.41 0.80
CA GLY A 350 -21.27 11.69 1.51
C GLY A 350 -22.63 12.32 1.27
N HIS A 351 -23.33 12.70 2.35
CA HIS A 351 -24.63 13.37 2.29
C HIS A 351 -24.54 14.73 2.96
N LEU A 352 -24.85 15.77 2.21
CA LEU A 352 -24.80 17.15 2.69
C LEU A 352 -23.41 17.46 3.29
N GLN A 353 -23.31 17.77 4.58
CA GLN A 353 -22.10 18.28 5.21
C GLN A 353 -21.17 17.21 5.80
N LEU A 354 -21.54 15.92 5.72
CA LEU A 354 -20.71 14.87 6.31
C LEU A 354 -20.79 13.55 5.55
N ASN A 355 -19.62 12.96 5.28
CA ASN A 355 -19.53 11.55 4.94
C ASN A 355 -19.55 10.72 6.25
N VAL A 356 -20.41 9.71 6.32
CA VAL A 356 -20.54 8.82 7.48
C VAL A 356 -20.13 7.38 7.21
N PHE A 357 -19.12 7.21 6.36
CA PHE A 357 -18.45 5.93 6.03
C PHE A 357 -16.96 5.96 6.36
N LYS A 358 -16.52 6.92 7.18
CA LYS A 358 -15.11 7.17 7.48
C LYS A 358 -14.38 5.96 8.07
N PRO A 359 -14.92 5.22 9.05
CA PRO A 359 -14.24 4.06 9.61
C PRO A 359 -13.87 2.99 8.59
N VAL A 360 -14.78 2.62 7.70
CA VAL A 360 -14.53 1.61 6.68
C VAL A 360 -13.54 2.10 5.61
N ILE A 361 -13.55 3.40 5.28
CA ILE A 361 -12.59 4.00 4.35
C ILE A 361 -11.16 3.86 4.90
N VAL A 362 -10.92 4.33 6.12
CA VAL A 362 -9.57 4.35 6.69
C VAL A 362 -9.08 2.94 7.00
N TYR A 363 -9.95 2.04 7.43
CA TYR A 363 -9.60 0.64 7.66
C TYR A 363 -9.06 -0.02 6.40
N ASN A 364 -9.80 0.04 5.29
CA ASN A 364 -9.39 -0.56 4.03
C ASN A 364 -8.15 0.13 3.42
N LEU A 365 -8.03 1.44 3.58
CA LEU A 365 -6.87 2.19 3.09
C LEU A 365 -5.58 1.80 3.81
N LEU A 366 -5.59 1.78 5.13
CA LEU A 366 -4.44 1.39 5.95
C LEU A 366 -4.07 -0.09 5.77
N GLU A 367 -5.08 -0.96 5.63
CA GLU A 367 -4.85 -2.37 5.31
C GLU A 367 -4.15 -2.52 3.96
N SER A 368 -4.57 -1.78 2.94
CA SER A 368 -3.93 -1.78 1.62
C SER A 368 -2.48 -1.31 1.70
N ILE A 369 -2.20 -0.23 2.42
CA ILE A 369 -0.83 0.29 2.59
C ILE A 369 0.04 -0.76 3.28
N ARG A 370 -0.44 -1.38 4.35
CA ARG A 370 0.28 -2.41 5.10
C ARG A 370 0.56 -3.65 4.25
N LEU A 371 -0.47 -4.19 3.58
CA LEU A 371 -0.32 -5.38 2.73
C LEU A 371 0.69 -5.14 1.61
N LEU A 372 0.66 -3.98 0.97
CA LEU A 372 1.60 -3.64 -0.10
C LEU A 372 3.02 -3.48 0.44
N ALA A 373 3.19 -2.83 1.58
CA ALA A 373 4.51 -2.66 2.20
C ALA A 373 5.12 -4.01 2.62
N ASP A 374 4.36 -4.83 3.34
CA ASP A 374 4.79 -6.16 3.77
C ASP A 374 5.04 -7.07 2.57
N GLY A 375 4.16 -7.03 1.57
CA GLY A 375 4.29 -7.80 0.34
C GLY A 375 5.56 -7.46 -0.44
N CYS A 376 5.87 -6.18 -0.62
CA CYS A 376 7.09 -5.74 -1.31
C CYS A 376 8.35 -6.24 -0.58
N ARG A 377 8.45 -6.04 0.74
CA ARG A 377 9.61 -6.51 1.52
C ARG A 377 9.74 -8.02 1.52
N ASN A 378 8.64 -8.71 1.78
CA ASN A 378 8.63 -10.16 1.84
C ASN A 378 9.00 -10.79 0.49
N PHE A 379 8.44 -10.27 -0.59
CA PHE A 379 8.73 -10.75 -1.94
C PHE A 379 10.18 -10.48 -2.35
N ASN A 380 10.72 -9.30 -2.02
CA ASN A 380 12.12 -9.01 -2.24
C ASN A 380 13.03 -10.00 -1.51
N LYS A 381 12.78 -10.20 -0.21
CA LYS A 381 13.63 -11.06 0.64
C LYS A 381 13.55 -12.54 0.27
N HIS A 382 12.36 -13.05 0.00
CA HIS A 382 12.11 -14.49 -0.13
C HIS A 382 11.89 -14.99 -1.56
N CYS A 383 11.86 -14.08 -2.55
CA CYS A 383 11.76 -14.44 -3.96
C CYS A 383 12.88 -13.80 -4.79
N VAL A 384 12.92 -12.45 -4.85
CA VAL A 384 13.83 -11.72 -5.76
C VAL A 384 15.31 -11.91 -5.40
N ALA A 385 15.66 -11.86 -4.10
CA ALA A 385 17.03 -11.99 -3.64
C ALA A 385 17.67 -13.36 -3.99
N GLY A 386 16.85 -14.41 -4.06
CA GLY A 386 17.30 -15.77 -4.41
C GLY A 386 16.85 -16.23 -5.80
N LEU A 387 16.44 -15.31 -6.66
CA LEU A 387 16.04 -15.60 -8.03
C LEU A 387 17.27 -15.97 -8.87
N GLU A 388 17.26 -17.15 -9.49
CA GLU A 388 18.33 -17.63 -10.35
C GLU A 388 17.79 -17.98 -11.75
N PRO A 389 18.33 -17.39 -12.84
CA PRO A 389 18.01 -17.83 -14.19
C PRO A 389 18.65 -19.20 -14.48
N ASP A 390 17.94 -20.03 -15.22
CA ASP A 390 18.51 -21.23 -15.83
C ASP A 390 19.00 -20.88 -17.24
N ALA A 391 20.28 -20.44 -17.33
CA ALA A 391 20.87 -19.95 -18.56
C ALA A 391 20.85 -21.02 -19.67
N GLN A 392 21.11 -22.31 -19.32
CA GLN A 392 21.04 -23.38 -20.28
C GLN A 392 19.64 -23.59 -20.83
N ARG A 393 18.65 -23.59 -19.96
CA ARG A 393 17.24 -23.71 -20.37
C ARG A 393 16.79 -22.55 -21.26
N MET A 394 17.21 -21.33 -20.94
CA MET A 394 16.95 -20.14 -21.77
C MET A 394 17.58 -20.30 -23.14
N ALA A 395 18.83 -20.74 -23.22
CA ALA A 395 19.54 -20.99 -24.48
C ALA A 395 18.87 -22.09 -25.33
N ASP A 396 18.51 -23.22 -24.71
CA ASP A 396 17.82 -24.32 -25.39
C ASP A 396 16.47 -23.90 -25.99
N LEU A 397 15.69 -23.08 -25.25
CA LEU A 397 14.41 -22.57 -25.73
C LEU A 397 14.58 -21.52 -26.84
N LEU A 398 15.59 -20.68 -26.73
CA LEU A 398 15.91 -19.67 -27.73
C LEU A 398 16.30 -20.33 -29.07
N GLU A 399 17.17 -21.34 -29.04
CA GLU A 399 17.63 -22.07 -30.24
C GLU A 399 16.47 -22.75 -30.98
N ARG A 400 15.45 -23.23 -30.23
CA ARG A 400 14.23 -23.84 -30.82
C ARG A 400 13.26 -22.81 -31.39
N GLY A 401 13.42 -21.53 -31.06
CA GLY A 401 12.49 -20.47 -31.40
C GLY A 401 12.46 -20.20 -32.90
N LEU A 402 11.29 -20.32 -33.53
CA LEU A 402 11.12 -20.08 -34.95
C LEU A 402 11.15 -18.59 -35.31
N MET A 403 10.94 -17.69 -34.35
CA MET A 403 10.88 -16.25 -34.58
C MET A 403 12.26 -15.60 -34.77
N LEU A 404 13.34 -16.33 -34.54
CA LEU A 404 14.69 -15.94 -34.98
C LEU A 404 14.79 -15.70 -36.48
N VAL A 405 13.89 -16.31 -37.27
CA VAL A 405 13.78 -16.09 -38.71
C VAL A 405 13.56 -14.60 -39.08
N THR A 406 13.07 -13.79 -38.13
CA THR A 406 12.87 -12.34 -38.33
C THR A 406 14.17 -11.61 -38.70
N ALA A 407 15.33 -12.12 -38.23
CA ALA A 407 16.66 -11.61 -38.61
C ALA A 407 16.94 -11.74 -40.11
N LEU A 408 16.28 -12.65 -40.80
CA LEU A 408 16.45 -12.88 -42.24
C LEU A 408 15.64 -11.92 -43.11
N ASN A 409 14.63 -11.22 -42.55
CA ASN A 409 13.77 -10.34 -43.31
C ASN A 409 14.52 -9.27 -44.13
N PRO A 410 15.54 -8.58 -43.60
CA PRO A 410 16.31 -7.60 -44.37
C PRO A 410 17.07 -8.19 -45.54
N HIS A 411 17.45 -9.48 -45.46
CA HIS A 411 18.33 -10.14 -46.45
C HIS A 411 17.56 -10.85 -47.57
N ILE A 412 16.51 -11.60 -47.20
CA ILE A 412 15.79 -12.47 -48.18
C ILE A 412 14.32 -12.09 -48.34
N GLY A 413 13.79 -11.11 -47.56
CA GLY A 413 12.41 -10.67 -47.58
C GLY A 413 11.48 -11.52 -46.70
N TYR A 414 10.34 -10.94 -46.32
CA TYR A 414 9.36 -11.53 -45.41
C TYR A 414 8.82 -12.89 -45.87
N ASP A 415 8.48 -13.01 -47.16
CA ASP A 415 7.82 -14.21 -47.70
C ASP A 415 8.72 -15.45 -47.62
N LYS A 416 10.00 -15.30 -47.98
CA LYS A 416 10.97 -16.38 -47.89
C LYS A 416 11.31 -16.74 -46.45
N ALA A 417 11.39 -15.73 -45.55
CA ALA A 417 11.56 -15.96 -44.12
C ALA A 417 10.36 -16.72 -43.52
N ALA A 418 9.13 -16.35 -43.92
CA ALA A 418 7.92 -17.05 -43.50
C ALA A 418 7.89 -18.52 -44.00
N GLU A 419 8.38 -18.77 -45.22
CA GLU A 419 8.46 -20.12 -45.80
C GLU A 419 9.44 -20.99 -45.00
N ILE A 420 10.58 -20.44 -44.60
CA ILE A 420 11.57 -21.14 -43.75
C ILE A 420 10.93 -21.52 -42.42
N ALA A 421 10.26 -20.59 -41.74
CA ALA A 421 9.62 -20.84 -40.46
C ALA A 421 8.52 -21.90 -40.56
N LYS A 422 7.66 -21.82 -41.58
CA LYS A 422 6.59 -22.81 -41.82
C LYS A 422 7.14 -24.19 -42.09
N LYS A 423 8.20 -24.30 -42.92
CA LYS A 423 8.84 -25.57 -43.20
C LYS A 423 9.49 -26.15 -41.94
N ALA A 424 10.22 -25.36 -41.18
CA ALA A 424 10.85 -25.80 -39.95
C ALA A 424 9.82 -26.34 -38.96
N TYR A 425 8.68 -25.64 -38.82
CA TYR A 425 7.57 -26.07 -37.96
C TYR A 425 6.92 -27.37 -38.44
N ALA A 426 6.57 -27.46 -39.71
CA ALA A 426 5.88 -28.62 -40.27
C ALA A 426 6.72 -29.89 -40.22
N GLU A 427 8.04 -29.78 -40.40
CA GLU A 427 8.96 -30.92 -40.45
C GLU A 427 9.63 -31.18 -39.06
N GLY A 428 9.35 -30.37 -38.03
CA GLY A 428 9.98 -30.48 -36.71
C GLY A 428 11.50 -30.31 -36.75
N THR A 429 12.00 -29.51 -37.68
CA THR A 429 13.43 -29.25 -37.88
C THR A 429 13.85 -27.84 -37.43
N THR A 430 15.13 -27.51 -37.54
CA THR A 430 15.64 -26.18 -37.18
C THR A 430 15.42 -25.17 -38.33
N LEU A 431 15.38 -23.88 -38.01
CA LEU A 431 15.37 -22.81 -39.03
C LEU A 431 16.58 -22.94 -39.98
N ARG A 432 17.77 -23.27 -39.47
CA ARG A 432 18.98 -23.47 -40.24
C ARG A 432 18.80 -24.58 -41.28
N ALA A 433 18.34 -25.74 -40.84
CA ALA A 433 18.12 -26.88 -41.73
C ALA A 433 17.11 -26.58 -42.82
N ALA A 434 15.97 -25.95 -42.43
CA ALA A 434 14.92 -25.55 -43.37
C ALA A 434 15.41 -24.51 -44.40
N ALA A 435 16.18 -23.51 -43.96
CA ALA A 435 16.73 -22.48 -44.84
C ALA A 435 17.71 -23.06 -45.88
N LEU A 436 18.59 -23.97 -45.48
CA LEU A 436 19.52 -24.65 -46.36
C LEU A 436 18.78 -25.53 -47.37
N GLN A 437 17.79 -26.30 -46.93
CA GLN A 437 17.00 -27.17 -47.82
C GLN A 437 16.21 -26.36 -48.89
N LEU A 438 15.76 -25.18 -48.54
CA LEU A 438 15.08 -24.29 -49.48
C LEU A 438 16.05 -23.55 -50.42
N GLY A 439 17.34 -23.59 -50.11
CA GLY A 439 18.37 -22.97 -50.95
C GLY A 439 18.33 -21.43 -50.98
N TYR A 440 17.74 -20.80 -49.98
CA TYR A 440 17.65 -19.35 -49.91
C TYR A 440 18.91 -18.68 -49.39
N LEU A 441 19.77 -19.42 -48.67
CA LEU A 441 21.03 -18.97 -48.13
C LEU A 441 21.92 -20.18 -47.78
N ASP A 442 23.20 -19.95 -47.59
CA ASP A 442 24.17 -20.96 -47.18
C ASP A 442 24.39 -20.91 -45.64
N GLU A 443 25.22 -21.86 -45.14
CA GLU A 443 25.51 -21.96 -43.70
C GLU A 443 26.18 -20.70 -43.14
N ALA A 444 27.14 -20.15 -43.89
CA ALA A 444 27.88 -18.97 -43.44
C ALA A 444 26.95 -17.73 -43.35
N GLN A 445 26.09 -17.58 -44.34
CA GLN A 445 25.07 -16.51 -44.33
C GLN A 445 24.07 -16.67 -43.17
N PHE A 446 23.63 -17.90 -42.89
CA PHE A 446 22.72 -18.13 -41.75
C PHE A 446 23.40 -17.75 -40.41
N ASP A 447 24.63 -18.21 -40.20
CA ASP A 447 25.39 -17.96 -38.97
C ASP A 447 25.80 -16.48 -38.81
N GLU A 448 25.96 -15.74 -39.93
CA GLU A 448 26.23 -14.32 -39.95
C GLU A 448 24.97 -13.49 -39.61
N TRP A 449 23.82 -13.85 -40.20
CA TRP A 449 22.61 -13.04 -40.15
C TRP A 449 21.68 -13.37 -38.96
N VAL A 450 21.67 -14.63 -38.49
CA VAL A 450 20.82 -15.05 -37.37
C VAL A 450 21.62 -15.04 -36.09
N ARG A 451 21.76 -13.86 -35.48
CA ARG A 451 22.43 -13.66 -34.20
C ARG A 451 21.47 -13.04 -33.18
N PRO A 452 20.95 -13.85 -32.23
CA PRO A 452 19.98 -13.36 -31.24
C PRO A 452 20.47 -12.13 -30.48
N GLU A 453 21.76 -12.04 -30.16
CA GLU A 453 22.38 -10.90 -29.47
C GLU A 453 22.40 -9.60 -30.28
N GLN A 454 22.17 -9.64 -31.58
CA GLN A 454 22.08 -8.49 -32.46
C GLN A 454 20.62 -8.04 -32.68
N MET A 455 19.65 -8.79 -32.13
CA MET A 455 18.22 -8.52 -32.26
C MET A 455 17.64 -7.79 -31.05
N LEU A 456 18.47 -7.27 -30.14
CA LEU A 456 18.08 -6.75 -28.83
C LEU A 456 17.84 -5.25 -28.80
N GLU A 457 18.25 -4.51 -29.84
CA GLU A 457 18.21 -3.05 -29.89
C GLU A 457 17.79 -2.56 -31.28
N ALA A 458 17.24 -1.34 -31.31
CA ALA A 458 16.89 -0.68 -32.56
C ALA A 458 18.16 -0.27 -33.34
N GLY A 459 18.10 -0.35 -34.69
CA GLY A 459 19.18 0.10 -35.56
C GLY A 459 20.22 -0.96 -35.93
N HIS A 460 20.16 -2.15 -35.39
CA HIS A 460 20.89 -3.29 -35.92
C HIS A 460 20.11 -3.87 -37.12
N HIS A 461 20.40 -3.33 -38.28
CA HIS A 461 20.08 -3.98 -39.54
C HIS A 461 21.38 -4.68 -39.96
N GLY A 462 21.44 -6.02 -39.80
CA GLY A 462 22.52 -6.82 -40.24
C GLY A 462 22.83 -6.68 -41.74
#